data_59ef8251d3304665a3d4cbbefacbfdfd
#
_entry.id   59ef8251d3304665a3d4cbbefacbfdfd
#
_cell.length_a   1.000
_cell.length_b   1.000
_cell.length_c   1.000
_cell.angle_alpha   90.00
_cell.angle_beta   90.00
_cell.angle_gamma   90.00
#
_symmetry.space_group_name_H-M   'P 1'
#
loop_
_entity.id
_entity.type
_entity.pdbx_description
1 polymer ?
#
loop_
_entity_poly.entity_id
_entity_poly.type
_entity_poly.pdbx_seq_one_letter_code
_entity_poly.pdbx_strand_id
1 'polypeptide(L)'
;AAFISARSAGPAPEGKDGKAAQRWDERVELSVTNPKAGGESASEIGLDLTITNLSEAFLTELQTATQETAVNPDAAFRVLGIWSRAFTKDGIALNLTDARYVRGKDAAHLKGAFAYKAADPNAQGQELARGASWGSFELAIPQALIAKQTAAVYTASGDLRLIDGVYQSKLEIFENACFVNGNYKGNPIALLSLF
;
A
#
# COMPACT_ATOMS: atom_id res chain seq x y z
N ALA A 1 8.97 8.37 18.84
CA ALA A 1 8.89 7.76 17.52
C ALA A 1 10.20 7.03 17.25
N ALA A 2 10.15 5.82 16.74
CA ALA A 2 11.29 5.10 16.18
C ALA A 2 11.01 4.87 14.69
N PHE A 3 12.02 5.13 13.86
CA PHE A 3 12.00 4.85 12.44
C PHE A 3 13.25 4.02 12.12
N ILE A 4 13.07 2.89 11.50
CA ILE A 4 14.13 2.01 11.03
C ILE A 4 13.89 1.75 9.56
N SER A 5 14.88 1.99 8.72
CA SER A 5 14.90 1.59 7.32
C SER A 5 16.09 0.67 7.10
N ALA A 6 15.84 -0.48 6.49
CA ALA A 6 16.87 -1.42 6.11
C ALA A 6 16.76 -1.70 4.61
N ARG A 7 17.86 -1.53 3.89
CA ARG A 7 17.94 -1.79 2.45
C ARG A 7 18.73 -3.06 2.20
N SER A 8 18.20 -3.96 1.41
CA SER A 8 18.89 -5.17 0.93
C SER A 8 18.97 -5.17 -0.59
N ALA A 9 20.05 -5.74 -1.14
CA ALA A 9 20.17 -5.92 -2.57
C ALA A 9 19.14 -6.97 -3.03
N GLY A 10 18.23 -6.56 -3.91
CA GLY A 10 17.33 -7.46 -4.59
C GLY A 10 18.03 -8.22 -5.71
N PRO A 11 17.46 -9.33 -6.22
CA PRO A 11 17.98 -10.03 -7.38
C PRO A 11 17.98 -9.09 -8.58
N ALA A 12 19.15 -8.87 -9.17
CA ALA A 12 19.28 -8.06 -10.38
C ALA A 12 18.59 -8.79 -11.55
N PRO A 13 17.59 -8.19 -12.24
CA PRO A 13 17.08 -8.76 -13.46
C PRO A 13 18.20 -8.74 -14.53
N GLU A 14 18.38 -9.83 -15.25
CA GLU A 14 19.29 -9.86 -16.41
C GLU A 14 18.79 -8.86 -17.46
N GLY A 15 19.48 -7.73 -17.57
CA GLY A 15 19.22 -6.74 -18.61
C GLY A 15 19.68 -7.29 -19.97
N LYS A 16 18.91 -7.00 -21.02
CA LYS A 16 19.24 -7.38 -22.42
C LYS A 16 20.62 -6.88 -22.88
N ASP A 17 21.21 -5.93 -22.19
CA ASP A 17 22.48 -5.28 -22.53
C ASP A 17 23.64 -5.66 -21.60
N GLY A 18 23.51 -6.72 -20.81
CA GLY A 18 24.57 -7.19 -19.91
C GLY A 18 24.89 -6.24 -18.71
N LYS A 19 24.20 -5.12 -18.59
CA LYS A 19 24.24 -4.25 -17.40
C LYS A 19 22.97 -4.44 -16.61
N ALA A 20 23.00 -5.32 -15.62
CA ALA A 20 21.91 -5.47 -14.68
C ALA A 20 21.73 -4.13 -13.93
N ALA A 21 20.59 -3.47 -14.12
CA ALA A 21 20.24 -2.31 -13.30
C ALA A 21 20.11 -2.80 -11.85
N GLN A 22 20.90 -2.22 -10.95
CA GLN A 22 20.86 -2.58 -9.55
C GLN A 22 19.45 -2.31 -8.99
N ARG A 23 18.87 -3.31 -8.35
CA ARG A 23 17.56 -3.25 -7.71
C ARG A 23 17.72 -3.52 -6.21
N TRP A 24 16.83 -2.95 -5.41
CA TRP A 24 16.85 -3.08 -3.96
C TRP A 24 15.45 -3.39 -3.42
N ASP A 25 15.45 -4.07 -2.31
CA ASP A 25 14.27 -4.18 -1.46
C ASP A 25 14.51 -3.28 -0.24
N GLU A 26 13.54 -2.48 0.11
CA GLU A 26 13.60 -1.59 1.27
C GLU A 26 12.52 -1.94 2.27
N ARG A 27 12.92 -2.28 3.48
CA ARG A 27 12.02 -2.48 4.61
C ARG A 27 11.97 -1.22 5.44
N VAL A 28 10.77 -0.76 5.71
CA VAL A 28 10.50 0.43 6.52
C VAL A 28 9.72 0.00 7.74
N GLU A 29 10.29 0.22 8.92
CA GLU A 29 9.61 0.06 10.19
C GLU A 29 9.41 1.42 10.85
N LEU A 30 8.17 1.74 11.22
CA LEU A 30 7.81 2.93 11.96
C LEU A 30 7.06 2.51 13.22
N SER A 31 7.44 3.05 14.37
CA SER A 31 6.68 2.94 15.59
C SER A 31 6.60 4.29 16.30
N VAL A 32 5.38 4.69 16.63
CA VAL A 32 5.10 5.92 17.38
C VAL A 32 4.31 5.52 18.63
N THR A 33 4.90 5.72 19.80
CA THR A 33 4.27 5.45 21.09
C THR A 33 3.57 6.71 21.63
N ASN A 34 2.40 6.50 22.21
CA ASN A 34 1.57 7.57 22.79
C ASN A 34 1.32 8.76 21.82
N PRO A 35 0.97 8.52 20.54
CA PRO A 35 0.61 9.61 19.65
C PRO A 35 -0.66 10.30 20.15
N LYS A 36 -0.66 11.62 20.09
CA LYS A 36 -1.84 12.44 20.42
C LYS A 36 -2.31 13.10 19.14
N ALA A 37 -3.52 12.80 18.71
CA ALA A 37 -4.16 13.46 17.59
C ALA A 37 -5.66 13.63 17.88
N GLY A 38 -6.18 14.83 17.71
CA GLY A 38 -7.62 15.08 17.75
C GLY A 38 -8.35 14.72 19.05
N GLY A 39 -7.66 14.71 20.21
CA GLY A 39 -8.27 14.38 21.50
C GLY A 39 -8.32 12.88 21.83
N GLU A 40 -8.01 12.00 20.88
CA GLU A 40 -7.84 10.57 21.13
C GLU A 40 -6.36 10.22 21.34
N SER A 41 -6.10 9.34 22.31
CA SER A 41 -4.74 8.83 22.58
C SER A 41 -4.66 7.37 22.17
N ALA A 42 -3.84 7.08 21.17
CA ALA A 42 -3.37 5.72 20.92
C ALA A 42 -2.19 5.41 21.84
N SER A 43 -2.05 4.14 22.22
CA SER A 43 -0.85 3.67 22.93
C SER A 43 0.32 3.49 21.94
N GLU A 44 0.00 3.05 20.71
CA GLU A 44 0.98 2.85 19.65
C GLU A 44 0.33 2.96 18.27
N ILE A 45 1.09 3.49 17.32
CA ILE A 45 0.87 3.31 15.88
C ILE A 45 2.14 2.70 15.29
N GLY A 46 2.01 1.58 14.59
CA GLY A 46 3.13 0.88 13.97
C GLY A 46 2.90 0.61 12.49
N LEU A 47 3.99 0.54 11.74
CA LEU A 47 4.02 0.16 10.33
C LEU A 47 5.27 -0.68 10.08
N ASP A 48 5.10 -1.83 9.43
CA ASP A 48 6.17 -2.68 8.89
C ASP A 48 5.83 -2.98 7.43
N LEU A 49 6.58 -2.36 6.53
CA LEU A 49 6.36 -2.40 5.08
C LEU A 49 7.65 -2.74 4.36
N THR A 50 7.61 -3.70 3.45
CA THR A 50 8.69 -3.97 2.50
C THR A 50 8.25 -3.51 1.11
N ILE A 51 9.09 -2.74 0.45
CA ILE A 51 8.94 -2.32 -0.94
C ILE A 51 10.02 -3.04 -1.73
N THR A 52 9.63 -3.82 -2.73
CA THR A 52 10.56 -4.63 -3.52
C THR A 52 10.80 -4.05 -4.89
N ASN A 53 11.94 -4.42 -5.48
CA ASN A 53 12.31 -4.09 -6.85
C ASN A 53 12.49 -2.58 -7.12
N LEU A 54 12.98 -1.82 -6.14
CA LEU A 54 13.30 -0.40 -6.29
C LEU A 54 14.50 -0.17 -7.20
N SER A 55 14.44 0.85 -8.06
CA SER A 55 15.57 1.30 -8.88
C SER A 55 16.14 2.63 -8.39
N GLU A 56 17.43 2.88 -8.68
CA GLU A 56 18.06 4.17 -8.36
C GLU A 56 17.34 5.34 -9.04
N ALA A 57 16.93 5.15 -10.29
CA ALA A 57 16.19 6.16 -11.03
C ALA A 57 14.88 6.55 -10.34
N PHE A 58 14.11 5.53 -9.88
CA PHE A 58 12.88 5.77 -9.13
C PHE A 58 13.15 6.54 -7.82
N LEU A 59 14.15 6.12 -7.04
CA LEU A 59 14.47 6.76 -5.77
C LEU A 59 14.91 8.22 -5.96
N THR A 60 15.75 8.49 -6.95
CA THR A 60 16.21 9.85 -7.28
C THR A 60 15.05 10.75 -7.71
N GLU A 61 14.19 10.24 -8.59
CA GLU A 61 13.03 11.00 -9.08
C GLU A 61 12.02 11.28 -7.95
N LEU A 62 11.77 10.27 -7.10
CA LEU A 62 10.89 10.42 -5.95
C LEU A 62 11.43 11.43 -4.94
N GLN A 63 12.74 11.38 -4.64
CA GLN A 63 13.38 12.34 -3.74
C GLN A 63 13.25 13.78 -4.27
N THR A 64 13.53 13.99 -5.56
CA THR A 64 13.40 15.29 -6.19
C THR A 64 11.96 15.82 -6.12
N ALA A 65 10.98 15.02 -6.51
CA ALA A 65 9.58 15.41 -6.48
C ALA A 65 9.07 15.69 -5.06
N THR A 66 9.53 14.90 -4.07
CA THR A 66 9.16 15.11 -2.66
C THR A 66 9.74 16.42 -2.11
N GLN A 67 10.96 16.80 -2.50
CA GLN A 67 11.53 18.10 -2.14
C GLN A 67 10.75 19.26 -2.76
N GLU A 68 10.29 19.12 -4.00
CA GLU A 68 9.46 20.10 -4.68
C GLU A 68 8.10 20.29 -3.99
N THR A 69 7.49 19.26 -3.42
CA THR A 69 6.20 19.36 -2.71
C THR A 69 6.27 20.27 -1.48
N ALA A 70 7.44 20.43 -0.88
CA ALA A 70 7.63 21.35 0.25
C ALA A 70 7.40 22.83 -0.13
N VAL A 71 7.55 23.18 -1.40
CA VAL A 71 7.41 24.55 -1.92
C VAL A 71 6.28 24.71 -2.93
N ASN A 72 5.80 23.61 -3.51
CA ASN A 72 4.72 23.59 -4.51
C ASN A 72 3.77 22.40 -4.24
N PRO A 73 2.58 22.63 -3.68
CA PRO A 73 1.61 21.55 -3.42
C PRO A 73 1.19 20.74 -4.66
N ASP A 74 1.21 21.35 -5.86
CA ASP A 74 0.84 20.66 -7.11
C ASP A 74 1.85 19.57 -7.48
N ALA A 75 3.07 19.63 -6.93
CA ALA A 75 4.06 18.58 -7.11
C ALA A 75 3.63 17.23 -6.50
N ALA A 76 2.61 17.20 -5.63
CA ALA A 76 2.03 15.97 -5.11
C ALA A 76 1.49 15.06 -6.22
N PHE A 77 0.90 15.63 -7.29
CA PHE A 77 0.44 14.85 -8.45
C PHE A 77 1.61 14.20 -9.19
N ARG A 78 2.77 14.85 -9.23
CA ARG A 78 3.99 14.28 -9.80
C ARG A 78 4.46 13.07 -8.99
N VAL A 79 4.43 13.16 -7.66
CA VAL A 79 4.75 12.03 -6.77
C VAL A 79 3.83 10.84 -7.06
N LEU A 80 2.52 11.07 -7.18
CA LEU A 80 1.57 10.02 -7.55
C LEU A 80 1.87 9.41 -8.93
N GLY A 81 2.23 10.24 -9.91
CA GLY A 81 2.63 9.78 -11.25
C GLY A 81 3.90 8.93 -11.23
N ILE A 82 4.89 9.28 -10.39
CA ILE A 82 6.12 8.49 -10.21
C ILE A 82 5.78 7.12 -9.62
N TRP A 83 4.97 7.05 -8.58
CA TRP A 83 4.52 5.79 -7.99
C TRP A 83 3.73 4.94 -8.97
N SER A 84 2.79 5.55 -9.71
CA SER A 84 2.00 4.83 -10.73
C SER A 84 2.91 4.17 -11.77
N ARG A 85 3.92 4.90 -12.29
CA ARG A 85 4.90 4.32 -13.23
C ARG A 85 5.73 3.21 -12.60
N ALA A 86 6.16 3.39 -11.36
CA ALA A 86 6.96 2.41 -10.65
C ALA A 86 6.22 1.09 -10.48
N PHE A 87 4.94 1.13 -10.14
CA PHE A 87 4.11 -0.08 -10.09
C PHE A 87 3.91 -0.69 -11.48
N THR A 88 3.57 0.13 -12.47
CA THR A 88 3.13 -0.39 -13.77
C THR A 88 4.27 -0.77 -14.71
N LYS A 89 5.40 -0.09 -14.66
CA LYS A 89 6.54 -0.32 -15.56
C LYS A 89 7.70 -1.02 -14.88
N ASP A 90 8.02 -0.60 -13.65
CA ASP A 90 9.21 -1.10 -12.95
C ASP A 90 8.92 -2.39 -12.16
N GLY A 91 7.64 -2.74 -11.98
CA GLY A 91 7.23 -3.95 -11.29
C GLY A 91 7.52 -3.89 -9.78
N ILE A 92 7.42 -2.69 -9.19
CA ILE A 92 7.50 -2.55 -7.74
C ILE A 92 6.35 -3.30 -7.10
N ALA A 93 6.62 -4.00 -6.00
CA ALA A 93 5.59 -4.63 -5.19
C ALA A 93 5.69 -4.15 -3.73
N LEU A 94 4.57 -4.17 -3.04
CA LEU A 94 4.45 -3.84 -1.62
C LEU A 94 4.11 -5.09 -0.83
N ASN A 95 4.75 -5.26 0.31
CA ASN A 95 4.40 -6.26 1.29
C ASN A 95 4.25 -5.58 2.66
N LEU A 96 3.01 -5.39 3.07
CA LEU A 96 2.65 -4.85 4.37
C LEU A 96 2.58 -6.00 5.38
N THR A 97 3.65 -6.18 6.12
CA THR A 97 3.73 -7.20 7.17
C THR A 97 2.78 -6.90 8.30
N ASP A 98 2.72 -5.63 8.72
CA ASP A 98 1.81 -5.16 9.75
C ASP A 98 1.66 -3.63 9.70
N ALA A 99 0.42 -3.15 9.71
CA ALA A 99 0.11 -1.80 10.13
C ALA A 99 -0.84 -1.91 11.31
N ARG A 100 -0.45 -1.34 12.46
CA ARG A 100 -1.19 -1.50 13.69
C ARG A 100 -1.54 -0.18 14.35
N TYR A 101 -2.72 -0.19 14.95
CA TYR A 101 -3.20 0.87 15.84
C TYR A 101 -3.59 0.24 17.18
N VAL A 102 -2.95 0.67 18.25
CA VAL A 102 -3.17 0.13 19.59
C VAL A 102 -3.78 1.19 20.51
N ARG A 103 -4.84 0.82 21.22
CA ARG A 103 -5.45 1.63 22.26
C ARG A 103 -5.76 0.75 23.50
N GLY A 104 -5.02 1.00 24.58
CA GLY A 104 -5.10 0.16 25.76
C GLY A 104 -4.64 -1.28 25.45
N LYS A 105 -5.55 -2.24 25.63
CA LYS A 105 -5.29 -3.67 25.33
C LYS A 105 -5.74 -4.11 23.92
N ASP A 106 -6.43 -3.24 23.21
CA ASP A 106 -7.03 -3.56 21.91
C ASP A 106 -6.10 -3.07 20.78
N ALA A 107 -5.86 -3.92 19.80
CA ALA A 107 -5.04 -3.63 18.64
C ALA A 107 -5.80 -3.95 17.35
N ALA A 108 -5.88 -2.98 16.45
CA ALA A 108 -6.30 -3.19 15.07
C ALA A 108 -5.06 -3.46 14.21
N HIS A 109 -5.20 -4.35 13.24
CA HIS A 109 -4.14 -4.76 12.33
C HIS A 109 -4.60 -4.74 10.89
N LEU A 110 -3.71 -4.29 10.00
CA LEU A 110 -3.84 -4.44 8.56
C LEU A 110 -2.55 -5.07 8.05
N LYS A 111 -2.66 -6.15 7.30
CA LYS A 111 -1.54 -6.82 6.61
C LYS A 111 -1.93 -7.14 5.17
N GLY A 112 -0.94 -7.32 4.30
CA GLY A 112 -1.24 -7.69 2.93
C GLY A 112 -0.09 -7.45 1.98
N ALA A 113 -0.36 -7.72 0.71
CA ALA A 113 0.59 -7.49 -0.35
C ALA A 113 -0.12 -6.97 -1.60
N PHE A 114 0.60 -6.22 -2.41
CA PHE A 114 0.13 -5.72 -3.69
C PHE A 114 1.27 -5.77 -4.72
N ALA A 115 0.96 -6.25 -5.91
CA ALA A 115 1.84 -6.21 -7.07
C ALA A 115 1.04 -5.89 -8.33
N TYR A 116 1.71 -5.32 -9.30
CA TYR A 116 1.15 -5.04 -10.62
C TYR A 116 2.12 -5.53 -11.70
N LYS A 117 1.58 -6.07 -12.79
CA LYS A 117 2.34 -6.45 -13.98
C LYS A 117 1.69 -5.82 -15.20
N ALA A 118 2.41 -4.96 -15.91
CA ALA A 118 1.96 -4.42 -17.19
C ALA A 118 1.80 -5.55 -18.22
N ALA A 119 0.76 -5.47 -19.04
CA ALA A 119 0.57 -6.38 -20.17
C ALA A 119 1.68 -6.19 -21.22
N ASP A 120 2.06 -4.92 -21.45
CA ASP A 120 3.20 -4.51 -22.28
C ASP A 120 4.08 -3.57 -21.43
N PRO A 121 5.39 -3.84 -21.29
CA PRO A 121 6.32 -2.97 -20.58
C PRO A 121 6.46 -1.56 -21.20
N ASN A 122 6.05 -1.39 -22.46
CA ASN A 122 6.04 -0.10 -23.16
C ASN A 122 4.66 0.59 -23.15
N ALA A 123 3.65 0.00 -22.52
CA ALA A 123 2.32 0.55 -22.44
C ALA A 123 2.31 1.98 -21.86
N GLN A 124 1.45 2.85 -22.41
CA GLN A 124 1.25 4.21 -21.96
C GLN A 124 -0.25 4.55 -21.90
N GLY A 125 -0.61 5.48 -21.01
CA GLY A 125 -1.99 5.95 -20.89
C GLY A 125 -2.97 4.82 -20.61
N GLN A 126 -4.05 4.73 -21.39
CA GLN A 126 -5.08 3.72 -21.21
C GLN A 126 -4.62 2.27 -21.39
N GLU A 127 -3.49 2.03 -22.06
CA GLU A 127 -2.94 0.69 -22.20
C GLU A 127 -2.36 0.16 -20.89
N LEU A 128 -1.98 1.04 -19.96
CA LEU A 128 -1.60 0.66 -18.59
C LEU A 128 -2.74 -0.07 -17.87
N ALA A 129 -3.99 0.25 -18.19
CA ALA A 129 -5.15 -0.43 -17.63
C ALA A 129 -5.31 -1.89 -18.09
N ARG A 130 -4.57 -2.33 -19.11
CA ARG A 130 -4.55 -3.73 -19.59
C ARG A 130 -3.59 -4.62 -18.82
N GLY A 131 -2.78 -4.06 -17.93
CA GLY A 131 -1.97 -4.85 -17.00
C GLY A 131 -2.84 -5.56 -15.97
N ALA A 132 -2.26 -6.47 -15.23
CA ALA A 132 -2.94 -7.20 -14.18
C ALA A 132 -2.36 -6.83 -12.81
N SER A 133 -3.23 -6.57 -11.87
CA SER A 133 -2.86 -6.35 -10.47
C SER A 133 -3.29 -7.54 -9.62
N TRP A 134 -2.47 -7.86 -8.64
CA TRP A 134 -2.74 -8.87 -7.62
C TRP A 134 -2.49 -8.27 -6.26
N GLY A 135 -3.35 -8.61 -5.33
CA GLY A 135 -3.16 -8.19 -3.96
C GLY A 135 -4.12 -8.89 -3.03
N SER A 136 -3.74 -8.97 -1.78
CA SER A 136 -4.61 -9.43 -0.71
C SER A 136 -4.29 -8.63 0.53
N PHE A 137 -5.32 -8.08 1.16
CA PHE A 137 -5.19 -7.36 2.42
C PHE A 137 -6.21 -7.92 3.42
N GLU A 138 -5.76 -8.09 4.64
CA GLU A 138 -6.58 -8.55 5.75
C GLU A 138 -6.59 -7.49 6.85
N LEU A 139 -7.79 -7.07 7.22
CA LEU A 139 -8.06 -6.10 8.27
C LEU A 139 -8.72 -6.82 9.46
N ALA A 140 -8.22 -6.55 10.65
CA ALA A 140 -8.81 -7.00 11.90
C ALA A 140 -8.95 -5.81 12.86
N ILE A 141 -10.17 -5.52 13.32
CA ILE A 141 -10.46 -4.39 14.22
C ILE A 141 -11.29 -4.91 15.42
N PRO A 142 -10.77 -4.92 16.64
CA PRO A 142 -11.57 -5.18 17.83
C PRO A 142 -12.79 -4.24 17.92
N GLN A 143 -13.92 -4.74 18.38
CA GLN A 143 -15.15 -3.95 18.53
C GLN A 143 -14.96 -2.66 19.32
N ALA A 144 -14.05 -2.67 20.29
CA ALA A 144 -13.76 -1.51 21.13
C ALA A 144 -13.09 -0.34 20.39
N LEU A 145 -12.53 -0.61 19.18
CA LEU A 145 -11.80 0.39 18.40
C LEU A 145 -12.60 1.03 17.27
N ILE A 146 -13.81 0.57 17.00
CA ILE A 146 -14.67 1.11 15.94
C ILE A 146 -16.03 1.55 16.51
N ALA A 147 -16.52 2.70 16.06
CA ALA A 147 -17.85 3.17 16.44
C ALA A 147 -18.93 2.20 15.93
N LYS A 148 -19.91 1.87 16.78
CA LYS A 148 -21.00 0.93 16.45
C LYS A 148 -21.75 1.29 15.17
N GLN A 149 -22.00 2.58 14.94
CA GLN A 149 -22.68 3.06 13.73
C GLN A 149 -21.86 2.79 12.46
N THR A 150 -20.55 3.08 12.51
CA THR A 150 -19.61 2.80 11.41
C THR A 150 -19.56 1.30 11.13
N ALA A 151 -19.40 0.48 12.18
CA ALA A 151 -19.36 -0.97 12.05
C ALA A 151 -20.66 -1.52 11.44
N ALA A 152 -21.83 -1.00 11.84
CA ALA A 152 -23.12 -1.43 11.32
C ALA A 152 -23.27 -1.18 9.81
N VAL A 153 -22.80 -0.03 9.31
CA VAL A 153 -22.82 0.30 7.87
C VAL A 153 -21.99 -0.71 7.07
N TYR A 154 -20.75 -0.94 7.47
CA TYR A 154 -19.85 -1.85 6.75
C TYR A 154 -20.21 -3.34 6.93
N THR A 155 -20.87 -3.70 8.03
CA THR A 155 -21.41 -5.06 8.20
C THR A 155 -22.63 -5.26 7.31
N ALA A 156 -23.52 -4.28 7.19
CA ALA A 156 -24.70 -4.35 6.32
C ALA A 156 -24.31 -4.44 4.82
N SER A 157 -23.20 -3.80 4.40
CA SER A 157 -22.66 -3.93 3.03
C SER A 157 -21.87 -5.23 2.81
N GLY A 158 -21.63 -6.03 3.85
CA GLY A 158 -20.80 -7.23 3.79
C GLY A 158 -19.28 -6.97 3.79
N ASP A 159 -18.87 -5.71 3.97
CA ASP A 159 -17.46 -5.33 3.94
C ASP A 159 -16.73 -5.64 5.26
N LEU A 160 -17.46 -5.74 6.36
CA LEU A 160 -16.96 -6.24 7.64
C LEU A 160 -17.76 -7.45 8.09
N ARG A 161 -17.09 -8.43 8.68
CA ARG A 161 -17.69 -9.58 9.36
C ARG A 161 -17.26 -9.59 10.82
N LEU A 162 -18.23 -9.74 11.73
CA LEU A 162 -17.92 -9.87 13.16
C LEU A 162 -17.68 -11.33 13.50
N ILE A 163 -16.47 -11.65 13.95
CA ILE A 163 -16.04 -13.00 14.35
C ILE A 163 -15.35 -12.86 15.71
N ASP A 164 -15.85 -13.52 16.73
CA ASP A 164 -15.28 -13.57 18.08
C ASP A 164 -14.92 -12.18 18.67
N GLY A 165 -15.79 -11.19 18.46
CA GLY A 165 -15.58 -9.83 18.98
C GLY A 165 -14.62 -8.95 18.15
N VAL A 166 -14.16 -9.46 17.01
CA VAL A 166 -13.28 -8.74 16.07
C VAL A 166 -13.98 -8.57 14.73
N TYR A 167 -14.04 -7.35 14.23
CA TYR A 167 -14.44 -7.08 12.84
C TYR A 167 -13.30 -7.42 11.90
N GLN A 168 -13.59 -8.26 10.93
CA GLN A 168 -12.63 -8.72 9.92
C GLN A 168 -13.09 -8.35 8.53
N SER A 169 -12.13 -8.01 7.68
CA SER A 169 -12.34 -7.77 6.25
C SER A 169 -11.17 -8.35 5.47
N LYS A 170 -11.47 -8.98 4.33
CA LYS A 170 -10.47 -9.43 3.37
C LYS A 170 -10.72 -8.74 2.04
N LEU A 171 -9.76 -7.92 1.61
CA LEU A 171 -9.70 -7.33 0.30
C LEU A 171 -8.84 -8.22 -0.59
N GLU A 172 -9.34 -8.63 -1.74
CA GLU A 172 -8.62 -9.40 -2.75
C GLU A 172 -8.67 -8.66 -4.08
N ILE A 173 -7.52 -8.54 -4.72
CA ILE A 173 -7.37 -7.96 -6.04
C ILE A 173 -6.82 -9.04 -6.95
N PHE A 174 -7.53 -9.35 -8.01
CA PHE A 174 -7.13 -10.34 -8.99
C PHE A 174 -7.47 -9.84 -10.40
N GLU A 175 -6.46 -9.74 -11.25
CA GLU A 175 -6.60 -9.28 -12.65
C GLU A 175 -7.43 -7.98 -12.76
N ASN A 176 -7.13 -7.00 -11.90
CA ASN A 176 -7.83 -5.73 -11.83
C ASN A 176 -9.28 -5.79 -11.32
N ALA A 177 -9.75 -6.92 -10.86
CA ALA A 177 -11.01 -7.04 -10.15
C ALA A 177 -10.77 -6.96 -8.63
N CYS A 178 -11.57 -6.15 -7.95
CA CYS A 178 -11.50 -5.97 -6.50
C CYS A 178 -12.68 -6.67 -5.84
N PHE A 179 -12.40 -7.46 -4.81
CA PHE A 179 -13.39 -8.17 -4.03
C PHE A 179 -13.18 -7.86 -2.54
N VAL A 180 -14.26 -7.58 -1.82
CA VAL A 180 -14.23 -7.47 -0.37
C VAL A 180 -15.07 -8.59 0.21
N ASN A 181 -14.45 -9.46 0.99
CA ASN A 181 -15.08 -10.66 1.54
C ASN A 181 -15.78 -11.52 0.46
N GLY A 182 -15.21 -11.59 -0.75
CA GLY A 182 -15.76 -12.29 -1.90
C GLY A 182 -16.80 -11.52 -2.71
N ASN A 183 -17.21 -10.31 -2.29
CA ASN A 183 -18.15 -9.45 -3.02
C ASN A 183 -17.39 -8.55 -3.99
N TYR A 184 -17.74 -8.58 -5.28
CA TYR A 184 -17.14 -7.71 -6.29
C TYR A 184 -17.41 -6.23 -6.00
N LYS A 185 -16.37 -5.39 -6.05
CA LYS A 185 -16.43 -3.95 -5.76
C LYS A 185 -15.98 -3.06 -6.92
N GLY A 186 -15.57 -3.64 -8.04
CA GLY A 186 -15.12 -2.90 -9.20
C GLY A 186 -13.66 -3.12 -9.56
N ASN A 187 -13.12 -2.23 -10.40
CA ASN A 187 -11.72 -2.26 -10.82
C ASN A 187 -10.94 -1.14 -10.11
N PRO A 188 -10.02 -1.46 -9.19
CA PRO A 188 -9.28 -0.44 -8.45
C PRO A 188 -8.32 0.36 -9.33
N ILE A 189 -7.85 -0.21 -10.46
CA ILE A 189 -6.93 0.48 -11.39
C ILE A 189 -7.67 1.51 -12.23
N ALA A 190 -8.97 1.35 -12.46
CA ALA A 190 -9.76 2.39 -13.11
C ALA A 190 -9.73 3.73 -12.34
N LEU A 191 -9.48 3.68 -11.02
CA LEU A 191 -9.28 4.88 -10.21
C LEU A 191 -7.89 5.51 -10.43
N LEU A 192 -6.86 4.70 -10.72
CA LEU A 192 -5.49 5.19 -11.00
C LEU A 192 -5.35 5.74 -12.42
N SER A 193 -6.24 5.37 -13.35
CA SER A 193 -6.24 5.90 -14.73
C SER A 193 -6.87 7.31 -14.84
N LEU A 194 -7.40 7.85 -13.74
CA LEU A 194 -7.93 9.22 -13.68
C LEU A 194 -6.83 10.26 -13.36
N PHE A 195 -5.61 9.80 -13.07
CA PHE A 195 -4.42 10.61 -12.80
C PHE A 195 -3.29 10.29 -13.80
#